data_bab9517f74f345d4b0b63ff4d105abce
#
_entry.id   bab9517f74f345d4b0b63ff4d105abce
#
_cell.length_a   1.000
_cell.length_b   1.000
_cell.length_c   1.000
_cell.angle_alpha   90.00
_cell.angle_beta   90.00
_cell.angle_gamma   90.00
#
_symmetry.space_group_name_H-M   'P 1'
#
loop_
_entity.id
_entity.type
_entity.pdbx_description
1 polymer ?
#
loop_
_entity_poly.entity_id
_entity_poly.type
_entity_poly.pdbx_seq_one_letter_code
_entity_poly.pdbx_strand_id
1 'polypeptide(L)'
;MKTKILVVDDEADLELLIKQKFRRKIRENTYEFVFATNGQEALERILEHPDTDIILSDINMPVMDGLTLLTRTHAEHPVMKTVIVSAYGDLGNLRTAMNRGAFDFVVKPVDFADLELTIEKTAGQVRQLRDTLRAIQENNILKMYVDETVLNFMTRPDFENRLLASETVEATVVFLDICGFTALAEKLPPTDVVSLLNTYFDLVVKEFITQGGHVDKFMGDAVMAVFRGEHHLDRAIDAALSARTALQQSQAPLPAGFDYRPRVSIGVNTGEVVSGNIGSASLKRLDYTVIGDVVNMSQRLQSAAKADQIVISEAVYLKVKESFHCQFVGEVTLKNKALPVKIYEVVE
;
A
#
# COMPACT_ATOMS: atom_id res chain seq x y z
N MET A 1 -7.81 -26.11 7.32
CA MET A 1 -8.73 -24.96 7.11
C MET A 1 -10.08 -25.54 6.70
N LYS A 2 -11.17 -25.09 7.29
CA LYS A 2 -12.53 -25.58 6.99
C LYS A 2 -12.99 -25.03 5.64
N THR A 3 -13.57 -25.85 4.80
CA THR A 3 -14.13 -25.43 3.50
C THR A 3 -15.64 -25.31 3.64
N LYS A 4 -16.19 -24.14 3.34
CA LYS A 4 -17.63 -23.87 3.39
C LYS A 4 -18.24 -24.00 1.99
N ILE A 5 -19.26 -24.83 1.88
CA ILE A 5 -19.87 -25.26 0.63
C ILE A 5 -21.36 -24.95 0.68
N LEU A 6 -21.83 -24.12 -0.25
CA LEU A 6 -23.26 -23.87 -0.46
C LEU A 6 -23.77 -24.85 -1.51
N VAL A 7 -24.72 -25.66 -1.13
CA VAL A 7 -25.42 -26.62 -2.04
C VAL A 7 -26.75 -26.02 -2.41
N VAL A 8 -27.00 -25.91 -3.71
CA VAL A 8 -28.22 -25.29 -4.27
C VAL A 8 -28.91 -26.30 -5.19
N ASP A 9 -30.00 -26.86 -4.72
CA ASP A 9 -30.76 -27.87 -5.44
C ASP A 9 -32.20 -27.88 -4.89
N ASP A 10 -33.21 -28.01 -5.73
CA ASP A 10 -34.62 -28.05 -5.32
C ASP A 10 -35.07 -29.44 -4.81
N GLU A 11 -34.21 -30.44 -4.92
CA GLU A 11 -34.44 -31.80 -4.38
C GLU A 11 -34.13 -31.85 -2.88
N ALA A 12 -35.15 -31.85 -2.02
CA ALA A 12 -35.00 -31.89 -0.55
C ALA A 12 -34.19 -33.10 -0.02
N ASP A 13 -34.18 -34.21 -0.72
CA ASP A 13 -33.47 -35.44 -0.31
C ASP A 13 -31.94 -35.28 -0.44
N LEU A 14 -31.46 -34.38 -1.30
CA LEU A 14 -30.02 -34.19 -1.52
C LEU A 14 -29.32 -33.70 -0.26
N GLU A 15 -29.94 -32.83 0.54
CA GLU A 15 -29.39 -32.38 1.82
C GLU A 15 -29.09 -33.51 2.77
N LEU A 16 -30.07 -34.46 2.93
CA LEU A 16 -29.89 -35.62 3.79
C LEU A 16 -28.76 -36.54 3.29
N LEU A 17 -28.71 -36.78 1.98
CA LEU A 17 -27.67 -37.61 1.36
C LEU A 17 -26.27 -37.00 1.54
N ILE A 18 -26.10 -35.71 1.31
CA ILE A 18 -24.81 -35.02 1.51
C ILE A 18 -24.38 -35.10 2.98
N LYS A 19 -25.26 -34.77 3.92
CA LYS A 19 -24.96 -34.83 5.36
C LYS A 19 -24.58 -36.25 5.79
N GLN A 20 -25.23 -37.27 5.25
CA GLN A 20 -24.91 -38.67 5.54
C GLN A 20 -23.55 -39.10 4.95
N LYS A 21 -23.31 -38.79 3.69
CA LYS A 21 -22.09 -39.18 2.98
C LYS A 21 -20.86 -38.48 3.52
N PHE A 22 -20.96 -37.17 3.78
CA PHE A 22 -19.85 -36.37 4.28
C PHE A 22 -19.79 -36.22 5.80
N ARG A 23 -20.58 -37.05 6.56
CA ARG A 23 -20.67 -36.97 8.04
C ARG A 23 -19.31 -36.98 8.75
N ARG A 24 -18.32 -37.69 8.19
CA ARG A 24 -16.96 -37.75 8.74
C ARG A 24 -16.26 -36.44 8.58
N LYS A 25 -16.25 -35.88 7.37
CA LYS A 25 -15.62 -34.56 7.05
C LYS A 25 -16.28 -33.42 7.83
N ILE A 26 -17.59 -33.48 8.06
CA ILE A 26 -18.33 -32.54 8.88
C ILE A 26 -17.88 -32.63 10.34
N ARG A 27 -17.79 -33.84 10.92
CA ARG A 27 -17.31 -34.04 12.30
C ARG A 27 -15.87 -33.66 12.51
N GLU A 28 -15.02 -33.90 11.52
CA GLU A 28 -13.61 -33.51 11.52
C GLU A 28 -13.43 -31.98 11.24
N ASN A 29 -14.53 -31.26 11.11
CA ASN A 29 -14.56 -29.82 10.81
C ASN A 29 -13.79 -29.44 9.52
N THR A 30 -13.73 -30.37 8.56
CA THR A 30 -13.11 -30.20 7.24
C THR A 30 -14.07 -29.50 6.29
N TYR A 31 -15.35 -29.91 6.29
CA TYR A 31 -16.41 -29.32 5.48
C TYR A 31 -17.53 -28.76 6.35
N GLU A 32 -18.10 -27.64 5.88
CA GLU A 32 -19.35 -27.08 6.35
C GLU A 32 -20.29 -26.91 5.16
N PHE A 33 -21.51 -27.44 5.27
CA PHE A 33 -22.50 -27.33 4.21
C PHE A 33 -23.61 -26.35 4.64
N VAL A 34 -23.94 -25.45 3.74
CA VAL A 34 -25.12 -24.58 3.76
C VAL A 34 -26.01 -24.99 2.60
N PHE A 35 -27.32 -24.90 2.74
CA PHE A 35 -28.26 -25.37 1.74
C PHE A 35 -29.23 -24.26 1.30
N ALA A 36 -29.60 -24.27 0.03
CA ALA A 36 -30.61 -23.42 -0.57
C ALA A 36 -31.38 -24.21 -1.64
N THR A 37 -32.65 -23.90 -1.83
CA THR A 37 -33.56 -24.63 -2.73
C THR A 37 -33.63 -24.01 -4.14
N ASN A 38 -33.06 -22.84 -4.34
CA ASN A 38 -33.01 -22.12 -5.62
C ASN A 38 -31.95 -21.03 -5.61
N GLY A 39 -31.64 -20.45 -6.78
CA GLY A 39 -30.61 -19.43 -6.90
C GLY A 39 -30.88 -18.12 -6.12
N GLN A 40 -32.17 -17.77 -5.90
CA GLN A 40 -32.49 -16.56 -5.12
C GLN A 40 -32.16 -16.75 -3.64
N GLU A 41 -32.57 -17.87 -3.06
CA GLU A 41 -32.21 -18.22 -1.68
C GLU A 41 -30.69 -18.40 -1.53
N ALA A 42 -30.02 -18.93 -2.55
CA ALA A 42 -28.57 -19.05 -2.54
C ALA A 42 -27.86 -17.69 -2.39
N LEU A 43 -28.33 -16.65 -3.07
CA LEU A 43 -27.80 -15.29 -2.91
C LEU A 43 -28.01 -14.75 -1.49
N GLU A 44 -29.15 -15.02 -0.86
CA GLU A 44 -29.41 -14.65 0.53
C GLU A 44 -28.46 -15.39 1.47
N ARG A 45 -28.22 -16.69 1.26
CA ARG A 45 -27.27 -17.48 2.03
C ARG A 45 -25.83 -17.00 1.88
N ILE A 46 -25.45 -16.51 0.70
CA ILE A 46 -24.11 -15.93 0.48
C ILE A 46 -23.93 -14.64 1.30
N LEU A 47 -24.95 -13.81 1.43
CA LEU A 47 -24.90 -12.62 2.28
C LEU A 47 -24.78 -12.97 3.78
N GLU A 48 -25.46 -14.04 4.23
CA GLU A 48 -25.36 -14.55 5.61
C GLU A 48 -23.99 -15.25 5.86
N HIS A 49 -23.39 -15.83 4.83
CA HIS A 49 -22.16 -16.61 4.86
C HIS A 49 -21.14 -16.10 3.84
N PRO A 50 -20.57 -14.91 4.03
CA PRO A 50 -19.63 -14.31 3.06
C PRO A 50 -18.30 -15.07 2.93
N ASP A 51 -18.04 -16.00 3.84
CA ASP A 51 -16.89 -16.90 3.87
C ASP A 51 -17.10 -18.19 3.03
N THR A 52 -18.20 -18.32 2.29
CA THR A 52 -18.45 -19.44 1.37
C THR A 52 -17.33 -19.58 0.34
N ASP A 53 -16.82 -20.80 0.19
CA ASP A 53 -15.73 -21.14 -0.72
C ASP A 53 -16.25 -21.65 -2.07
N ILE A 54 -17.25 -22.54 -2.01
CA ILE A 54 -17.73 -23.31 -3.15
C ILE A 54 -19.25 -23.27 -3.20
N ILE A 55 -19.79 -23.10 -4.40
CA ILE A 55 -21.21 -23.32 -4.70
C ILE A 55 -21.32 -24.61 -5.51
N LEU A 56 -22.12 -25.57 -5.05
CA LEU A 56 -22.56 -26.73 -5.82
C LEU A 56 -23.98 -26.44 -6.24
N SER A 57 -24.24 -26.17 -7.53
CA SER A 57 -25.55 -25.74 -7.99
C SER A 57 -26.10 -26.68 -9.07
N ASP A 58 -27.33 -27.13 -8.89
CA ASP A 58 -28.10 -27.64 -10.03
C ASP A 58 -28.37 -26.54 -11.04
N ILE A 59 -28.55 -26.90 -12.29
CA ILE A 59 -28.92 -25.97 -13.38
C ILE A 59 -30.42 -25.66 -13.31
N ASN A 60 -31.26 -26.67 -13.22
CA ASN A 60 -32.69 -26.58 -13.42
C ASN A 60 -33.43 -26.41 -12.08
N MET A 61 -33.57 -25.18 -11.62
CA MET A 61 -34.24 -24.87 -10.35
C MET A 61 -35.35 -23.81 -10.58
N PRO A 62 -36.38 -23.81 -9.74
CA PRO A 62 -37.42 -22.78 -9.80
C PRO A 62 -36.86 -21.41 -9.34
N VAL A 63 -37.62 -20.35 -9.65
CA VAL A 63 -37.33 -18.94 -9.26
C VAL A 63 -36.09 -18.37 -9.94
N MET A 64 -34.93 -18.98 -9.70
CA MET A 64 -33.64 -18.61 -10.33
C MET A 64 -32.86 -19.89 -10.61
N ASP A 65 -32.52 -20.09 -11.86
CA ASP A 65 -31.70 -21.21 -12.33
C ASP A 65 -30.21 -21.09 -11.95
N GLY A 66 -29.49 -22.22 -12.02
CA GLY A 66 -28.08 -22.28 -11.67
C GLY A 66 -27.15 -21.50 -12.61
N LEU A 67 -27.51 -21.32 -13.88
CA LEU A 67 -26.72 -20.54 -14.83
C LEU A 67 -26.82 -19.03 -14.56
N THR A 68 -28.00 -18.59 -14.12
CA THR A 68 -28.21 -17.18 -13.69
C THR A 68 -27.47 -16.92 -12.37
N LEU A 69 -27.57 -17.85 -11.41
CA LEU A 69 -26.81 -17.79 -10.15
C LEU A 69 -25.30 -17.71 -10.42
N LEU A 70 -24.76 -18.60 -11.25
CA LEU A 70 -23.36 -18.61 -11.65
C LEU A 70 -22.91 -17.24 -12.20
N THR A 71 -23.69 -16.66 -13.10
CA THR A 71 -23.34 -15.37 -13.73
C THR A 71 -23.23 -14.25 -12.71
N ARG A 72 -24.17 -14.19 -11.74
CA ARG A 72 -24.17 -13.18 -10.68
C ARG A 72 -23.01 -13.38 -9.70
N THR A 73 -22.82 -14.59 -9.20
CA THR A 73 -21.78 -14.90 -8.22
C THR A 73 -20.38 -14.78 -8.79
N HIS A 74 -20.16 -15.10 -10.07
CA HIS A 74 -18.87 -14.96 -10.73
C HIS A 74 -18.42 -13.49 -10.84
N ALA A 75 -19.37 -12.58 -11.08
CA ALA A 75 -19.08 -11.14 -11.17
C ALA A 75 -18.82 -10.50 -9.80
N GLU A 76 -19.61 -10.86 -8.78
CA GLU A 76 -19.58 -10.21 -7.45
C GLU A 76 -18.59 -10.87 -6.49
N HIS A 77 -18.32 -12.17 -6.65
CA HIS A 77 -17.49 -12.98 -5.75
C HIS A 77 -16.41 -13.78 -6.50
N PRO A 78 -15.37 -13.16 -7.08
CA PRO A 78 -14.41 -13.82 -7.97
C PRO A 78 -13.57 -14.92 -7.30
N VAL A 79 -13.47 -14.92 -5.97
CA VAL A 79 -12.75 -15.93 -5.20
C VAL A 79 -13.59 -17.21 -5.06
N MET A 80 -14.91 -17.07 -4.88
CA MET A 80 -15.85 -18.16 -4.75
C MET A 80 -15.92 -18.94 -6.07
N LYS A 81 -15.94 -20.25 -6.03
CA LYS A 81 -15.99 -21.10 -7.23
C LYS A 81 -17.30 -21.87 -7.29
N THR A 82 -17.91 -21.88 -8.47
CA THR A 82 -19.15 -22.60 -8.71
C THR A 82 -18.85 -23.87 -9.48
N VAL A 83 -19.34 -24.98 -8.96
CA VAL A 83 -19.38 -26.30 -9.60
C VAL A 83 -20.84 -26.58 -9.96
N ILE A 84 -21.07 -26.93 -11.20
CA ILE A 84 -22.44 -27.21 -11.72
C ILE A 84 -22.73 -28.70 -11.57
N VAL A 85 -23.90 -29.01 -11.05
CA VAL A 85 -24.45 -30.37 -11.01
C VAL A 85 -25.51 -30.47 -12.09
N SER A 86 -25.42 -31.40 -13.04
CA SER A 86 -26.28 -31.45 -14.21
C SER A 86 -26.67 -32.88 -14.59
N ALA A 87 -27.84 -33.06 -15.21
CA ALA A 87 -28.29 -34.36 -15.68
C ALA A 87 -27.43 -34.92 -16.83
N TYR A 88 -27.33 -36.23 -16.92
CA TYR A 88 -26.65 -36.91 -18.03
C TYR A 88 -27.30 -36.51 -19.38
N GLY A 89 -26.47 -36.06 -20.32
CA GLY A 89 -26.94 -35.67 -21.68
C GLY A 89 -27.15 -34.16 -21.86
N ASP A 90 -27.03 -33.32 -20.85
CA ASP A 90 -27.24 -31.88 -20.93
C ASP A 90 -25.93 -31.12 -21.34
N LEU A 91 -25.29 -31.59 -22.41
CA LEU A 91 -24.04 -31.02 -22.93
C LEU A 91 -24.12 -29.56 -23.31
N GLY A 92 -25.33 -29.08 -23.76
CA GLY A 92 -25.55 -27.69 -24.13
C GLY A 92 -25.43 -26.74 -22.95
N ASN A 93 -26.09 -27.08 -21.84
CA ASN A 93 -26.05 -26.30 -20.61
C ASN A 93 -24.69 -26.39 -19.91
N LEU A 94 -24.03 -27.55 -19.91
CA LEU A 94 -22.68 -27.70 -19.40
C LEU A 94 -21.68 -26.81 -20.13
N ARG A 95 -21.72 -26.79 -21.47
CA ARG A 95 -20.90 -25.89 -22.28
C ARG A 95 -21.17 -24.43 -21.95
N THR A 96 -22.42 -24.06 -21.79
CA THR A 96 -22.83 -22.72 -21.41
C THR A 96 -22.31 -22.34 -20.02
N ALA A 97 -22.42 -23.25 -19.05
CA ALA A 97 -21.91 -23.04 -17.71
C ALA A 97 -20.38 -22.82 -17.69
N MET A 98 -19.63 -23.67 -18.40
CA MET A 98 -18.17 -23.50 -18.50
C MET A 98 -17.77 -22.18 -19.16
N ASN A 99 -18.49 -21.76 -20.21
CA ASN A 99 -18.25 -20.45 -20.87
C ASN A 99 -18.62 -19.27 -19.98
N ARG A 100 -19.50 -19.43 -18.99
CA ARG A 100 -19.88 -18.41 -18.00
C ARG A 100 -19.01 -18.42 -16.74
N GLY A 101 -17.96 -19.27 -16.69
CA GLY A 101 -16.99 -19.28 -15.61
C GLY A 101 -17.27 -20.30 -14.50
N ALA A 102 -18.07 -21.35 -14.77
CA ALA A 102 -18.11 -22.50 -13.87
C ALA A 102 -16.71 -23.10 -13.76
N PHE A 103 -16.33 -23.45 -12.54
CA PHE A 103 -14.99 -24.02 -12.28
C PHE A 103 -14.89 -25.47 -12.72
N ASP A 104 -15.95 -26.23 -12.46
CA ASP A 104 -16.05 -27.65 -12.82
C ASP A 104 -17.54 -28.07 -12.89
N PHE A 105 -17.80 -29.32 -13.21
CA PHE A 105 -19.14 -29.89 -13.19
C PHE A 105 -19.16 -31.32 -12.68
N VAL A 106 -20.31 -31.78 -12.19
CA VAL A 106 -20.61 -33.17 -11.78
C VAL A 106 -21.89 -33.62 -12.46
N VAL A 107 -21.91 -34.88 -12.94
CA VAL A 107 -23.07 -35.41 -13.66
C VAL A 107 -23.96 -36.21 -12.71
N LYS A 108 -25.31 -35.98 -12.80
CA LYS A 108 -26.32 -36.81 -12.10
C LYS A 108 -26.52 -38.14 -12.85
N PRO A 109 -26.65 -39.30 -12.17
CA PRO A 109 -26.66 -39.45 -10.70
C PRO A 109 -25.30 -39.22 -10.08
N VAL A 110 -25.24 -38.45 -8.99
CA VAL A 110 -24.02 -38.00 -8.36
C VAL A 110 -23.23 -39.19 -7.78
N ASP A 111 -22.03 -39.42 -8.32
CA ASP A 111 -21.04 -40.24 -7.65
C ASP A 111 -20.34 -39.39 -6.54
N PHE A 112 -20.53 -39.77 -5.29
CA PHE A 112 -20.00 -39.03 -4.15
C PHE A 112 -18.48 -39.09 -4.05
N ALA A 113 -17.81 -40.08 -4.65
CA ALA A 113 -16.36 -40.12 -4.71
C ALA A 113 -15.83 -39.09 -5.71
N ASP A 114 -16.46 -38.96 -6.86
CA ASP A 114 -16.17 -37.94 -7.87
C ASP A 114 -16.49 -36.52 -7.35
N LEU A 115 -17.64 -36.36 -6.67
CA LEU A 115 -18.02 -35.11 -6.03
C LEU A 115 -16.98 -34.69 -4.97
N GLU A 116 -16.50 -35.61 -4.13
CA GLU A 116 -15.48 -35.33 -3.12
C GLU A 116 -14.17 -34.86 -3.77
N LEU A 117 -13.74 -35.55 -4.83
CA LEU A 117 -12.53 -35.14 -5.59
C LEU A 117 -12.67 -33.76 -6.21
N THR A 118 -13.84 -33.45 -6.79
CA THR A 118 -14.14 -32.13 -7.35
C THR A 118 -14.16 -31.07 -6.28
N ILE A 119 -14.74 -31.33 -5.10
CA ILE A 119 -14.71 -30.39 -3.96
C ILE A 119 -13.26 -30.17 -3.50
N GLU A 120 -12.45 -31.22 -3.35
CA GLU A 120 -11.05 -31.08 -2.91
C GLU A 120 -10.20 -30.24 -3.90
N LYS A 121 -10.34 -30.50 -5.19
CA LYS A 121 -9.70 -29.74 -6.27
C LYS A 121 -10.12 -28.27 -6.24
N THR A 122 -11.42 -28.01 -6.13
CA THR A 122 -11.98 -26.66 -6.10
C THR A 122 -11.52 -25.90 -4.85
N ALA A 123 -11.57 -26.56 -3.68
CA ALA A 123 -11.10 -25.99 -2.41
C ALA A 123 -9.60 -25.66 -2.44
N GLY A 124 -8.80 -26.50 -3.12
CA GLY A 124 -7.38 -26.23 -3.36
C GLY A 124 -7.17 -24.92 -4.13
N GLN A 125 -7.92 -24.73 -5.20
CA GLN A 125 -7.85 -23.53 -6.02
C GLN A 125 -8.32 -22.28 -5.27
N VAL A 126 -9.40 -22.36 -4.50
CA VAL A 126 -9.88 -21.25 -3.66
C VAL A 126 -8.83 -20.85 -2.63
N ARG A 127 -8.22 -21.82 -1.96
CA ARG A 127 -7.13 -21.57 -1.00
C ARG A 127 -5.96 -20.85 -1.66
N GLN A 128 -5.47 -21.37 -2.79
CA GLN A 128 -4.36 -20.75 -3.52
C GLN A 128 -4.66 -19.29 -3.91
N LEU A 129 -5.89 -19.02 -4.37
CA LEU A 129 -6.30 -17.66 -4.75
C LEU A 129 -6.37 -16.74 -3.53
N ARG A 130 -6.93 -17.21 -2.39
CA ARG A 130 -6.96 -16.45 -1.13
C ARG A 130 -5.55 -16.14 -0.60
N ASP A 131 -4.66 -17.14 -0.62
CA ASP A 131 -3.29 -16.97 -0.17
C ASP A 131 -2.55 -15.95 -1.05
N THR A 132 -2.77 -16.00 -2.37
CA THR A 132 -2.21 -15.02 -3.30
C THR A 132 -2.73 -13.60 -3.03
N LEU A 133 -4.04 -13.44 -2.86
CA LEU A 133 -4.64 -12.13 -2.56
C LEU A 133 -4.15 -11.59 -1.22
N ARG A 134 -4.04 -12.46 -0.21
CA ARG A 134 -3.49 -12.10 1.10
C ARG A 134 -2.04 -11.64 0.98
N ALA A 135 -1.21 -12.37 0.25
CA ALA A 135 0.19 -11.99 0.02
C ALA A 135 0.31 -10.65 -0.72
N ILE A 136 -0.58 -10.38 -1.70
CA ILE A 136 -0.64 -9.07 -2.39
C ILE A 136 -1.02 -7.96 -1.40
N GLN A 137 -2.03 -8.18 -0.55
CA GLN A 137 -2.45 -7.19 0.45
C GLN A 137 -1.35 -6.93 1.48
N GLU A 138 -0.70 -7.97 2.01
CA GLU A 138 0.43 -7.85 2.93
C GLU A 138 1.59 -7.09 2.27
N ASN A 139 1.90 -7.38 1.01
CA ASN A 139 2.94 -6.68 0.26
C ASN A 139 2.58 -5.20 0.01
N ASN A 140 1.32 -4.90 -0.33
CA ASN A 140 0.88 -3.52 -0.50
C ASN A 140 0.95 -2.72 0.82
N ILE A 141 0.63 -3.36 1.96
CA ILE A 141 0.80 -2.73 3.28
C ILE A 141 2.29 -2.50 3.56
N LEU A 142 3.16 -3.50 3.31
CA LEU A 142 4.61 -3.34 3.50
C LEU A 142 5.18 -2.20 2.67
N LYS A 143 4.70 -1.99 1.43
CA LYS A 143 5.10 -0.87 0.56
C LYS A 143 4.76 0.51 1.13
N MET A 144 3.83 0.62 2.08
CA MET A 144 3.53 1.88 2.77
C MET A 144 4.54 2.19 3.88
N TYR A 145 5.24 1.18 4.39
CA TYR A 145 6.18 1.32 5.51
C TYR A 145 7.64 1.08 5.13
N VAL A 146 7.89 0.49 3.97
CA VAL A 146 9.22 0.15 3.50
C VAL A 146 9.43 0.75 2.13
N ASP A 147 10.52 1.47 1.96
CA ASP A 147 10.90 2.09 0.71
C ASP A 147 11.06 1.08 -0.44
N GLU A 148 10.69 1.49 -1.65
CA GLU A 148 10.79 0.65 -2.85
C GLU A 148 12.24 0.24 -3.15
N THR A 149 13.21 1.07 -2.84
CA THR A 149 14.64 0.77 -2.97
C THR A 149 15.04 -0.37 -2.05
N VAL A 150 14.52 -0.38 -0.81
CA VAL A 150 14.74 -1.46 0.15
C VAL A 150 14.06 -2.74 -0.34
N LEU A 151 12.82 -2.66 -0.82
CA LEU A 151 12.11 -3.82 -1.37
C LEU A 151 12.85 -4.41 -2.58
N ASN A 152 13.32 -3.58 -3.49
CA ASN A 152 14.12 -4.02 -4.66
C ASN A 152 15.47 -4.62 -4.22
N PHE A 153 16.07 -4.11 -3.17
CA PHE A 153 17.28 -4.68 -2.59
C PHE A 153 17.01 -6.05 -1.95
N MET A 154 15.88 -6.22 -1.25
CA MET A 154 15.45 -7.48 -0.62
C MET A 154 15.17 -8.61 -1.61
N THR A 155 14.84 -8.30 -2.85
CA THR A 155 14.60 -9.30 -3.92
C THR A 155 15.89 -9.87 -4.54
N ARG A 156 17.06 -9.33 -4.21
CA ARG A 156 18.34 -9.80 -4.76
C ARG A 156 18.77 -11.09 -4.08
N PRO A 157 19.34 -12.07 -4.82
CA PRO A 157 19.77 -13.35 -4.24
C PRO A 157 20.84 -13.26 -3.15
N ASP A 158 21.59 -12.18 -3.10
CA ASP A 158 22.69 -11.90 -2.17
C ASP A 158 22.29 -10.94 -1.02
N PHE A 159 20.99 -10.70 -0.85
CA PHE A 159 20.45 -9.75 0.13
C PHE A 159 20.98 -9.96 1.55
N GLU A 160 20.95 -11.21 2.07
CA GLU A 160 21.38 -11.51 3.44
C GLU A 160 22.84 -11.16 3.68
N ASN A 161 23.69 -11.39 2.69
CA ASN A 161 25.13 -11.11 2.79
C ASN A 161 25.46 -9.61 2.69
N ARG A 162 24.56 -8.82 2.12
CA ARG A 162 24.71 -7.38 1.90
C ARG A 162 23.85 -6.52 2.82
N LEU A 163 23.15 -7.12 3.77
CA LEU A 163 22.23 -6.42 4.65
C LEU A 163 22.85 -5.21 5.37
N LEU A 164 24.16 -5.29 5.69
CA LEU A 164 24.91 -4.22 6.33
C LEU A 164 25.89 -3.50 5.39
N ALA A 165 25.82 -3.77 4.09
CA ALA A 165 26.64 -3.06 3.13
C ALA A 165 26.20 -1.60 3.05
N SER A 166 27.17 -0.71 3.05
CA SER A 166 26.98 0.72 2.82
C SER A 166 27.76 1.16 1.59
N GLU A 167 27.29 2.17 0.91
CA GLU A 167 27.94 2.75 -0.25
C GLU A 167 28.07 4.26 -0.06
N THR A 168 29.17 4.82 -0.59
CA THR A 168 29.35 6.27 -0.67
C THR A 168 28.78 6.72 -2.01
N VAL A 169 27.81 7.65 -1.95
CA VAL A 169 27.14 8.18 -3.13
C VAL A 169 27.05 9.70 -3.07
N GLU A 170 27.04 10.36 -4.21
CA GLU A 170 26.71 11.78 -4.27
C GLU A 170 25.18 11.95 -4.25
N ALA A 171 24.68 12.77 -3.33
CA ALA A 171 23.26 13.02 -3.15
C ALA A 171 22.95 14.43 -2.70
N THR A 172 21.73 14.88 -2.94
CA THR A 172 21.18 16.09 -2.35
C THR A 172 20.16 15.72 -1.30
N VAL A 173 20.31 16.33 -0.13
CA VAL A 173 19.41 16.12 1.02
C VAL A 173 18.59 17.38 1.24
N VAL A 174 17.29 17.21 1.37
CA VAL A 174 16.31 18.26 1.65
C VAL A 174 15.70 18.00 3.01
N PHE A 175 15.73 18.99 3.89
CA PHE A 175 14.92 19.04 5.10
C PHE A 175 13.85 20.11 4.92
N LEU A 176 12.61 19.73 5.16
CA LEU A 176 11.46 20.63 5.14
C LEU A 176 10.73 20.51 6.47
N ASP A 177 10.39 21.64 7.08
CA ASP A 177 9.66 21.73 8.34
C ASP A 177 8.46 22.66 8.20
N ILE A 178 7.32 22.29 8.81
CA ILE A 178 6.08 23.07 8.74
C ILE A 178 6.06 24.08 9.88
N CYS A 179 6.27 25.36 9.55
CA CYS A 179 6.43 26.42 10.52
C CYS A 179 5.19 26.63 11.40
N GLY A 180 5.38 26.58 12.71
CA GLY A 180 4.33 26.85 13.70
C GLY A 180 3.32 25.72 13.89
N PHE A 181 3.54 24.57 13.24
CA PHE A 181 2.64 23.42 13.37
C PHE A 181 2.61 22.85 14.78
N THR A 182 3.75 22.75 15.46
CA THR A 182 3.84 22.30 16.87
C THR A 182 2.95 23.15 17.79
N ALA A 183 2.97 24.47 17.66
CA ALA A 183 2.13 25.37 18.47
C ALA A 183 0.64 25.28 18.10
N LEU A 184 0.31 24.90 16.88
CA LEU A 184 -1.05 24.59 16.45
C LEU A 184 -1.50 23.25 17.04
N ALA A 185 -0.64 22.23 16.98
CA ALA A 185 -0.90 20.88 17.49
C ALA A 185 -1.23 20.84 19.00
N GLU A 186 -0.62 21.74 19.79
CA GLU A 186 -0.94 21.87 21.23
C GLU A 186 -2.39 22.34 21.51
N LYS A 187 -3.05 22.91 20.50
CA LYS A 187 -4.39 23.49 20.64
C LYS A 187 -5.48 22.66 19.97
N LEU A 188 -5.11 21.70 19.14
CA LEU A 188 -6.05 20.86 18.39
C LEU A 188 -6.24 19.48 19.04
N PRO A 189 -7.42 18.85 18.85
CA PRO A 189 -7.58 17.43 19.18
C PRO A 189 -6.54 16.56 18.45
N PRO A 190 -5.99 15.51 19.09
CA PRO A 190 -4.95 14.66 18.47
C PRO A 190 -5.32 14.07 17.12
N THR A 191 -6.59 13.69 16.94
CA THR A 191 -7.11 13.17 15.65
C THR A 191 -7.03 14.18 14.53
N ASP A 192 -7.33 15.45 14.82
CA ASP A 192 -7.30 16.54 13.85
C ASP A 192 -5.86 16.92 13.48
N VAL A 193 -4.95 16.89 14.49
CA VAL A 193 -3.51 17.09 14.28
C VAL A 193 -2.98 16.07 13.29
N VAL A 194 -3.25 14.76 13.49
CA VAL A 194 -2.78 13.70 12.59
C VAL A 194 -3.37 13.84 11.19
N SER A 195 -4.67 14.12 11.08
CA SER A 195 -5.35 14.30 9.79
C SER A 195 -4.77 15.48 9.01
N LEU A 196 -4.55 16.60 9.68
CA LEU A 196 -4.00 17.82 9.07
C LEU A 196 -2.54 17.61 8.63
N LEU A 197 -1.73 16.99 9.49
CA LEU A 197 -0.33 16.69 9.19
C LEU A 197 -0.20 15.76 7.98
N ASN A 198 -1.01 14.70 7.92
CA ASN A 198 -1.04 13.80 6.78
C ASN A 198 -1.43 14.53 5.49
N THR A 199 -2.42 15.44 5.55
CA THR A 199 -2.80 16.24 4.39
C THR A 199 -1.64 17.12 3.88
N TYR A 200 -0.86 17.73 4.77
CA TYR A 200 0.30 18.52 4.38
C TYR A 200 1.45 17.66 3.89
N PHE A 201 1.68 16.51 4.50
CA PHE A 201 2.69 15.57 4.03
C PHE A 201 2.35 15.00 2.65
N ASP A 202 1.09 14.71 2.34
CA ASP A 202 0.68 14.25 1.01
C ASP A 202 1.04 15.27 -0.07
N LEU A 203 0.88 16.58 0.20
CA LEU A 203 1.27 17.63 -0.74
C LEU A 203 2.78 17.66 -0.94
N VAL A 204 3.56 17.64 0.14
CA VAL A 204 5.04 17.70 0.08
C VAL A 204 5.63 16.46 -0.59
N VAL A 205 5.19 15.28 -0.16
CA VAL A 205 5.69 13.98 -0.65
C VAL A 205 5.41 13.83 -2.14
N LYS A 206 4.23 14.24 -2.60
CA LYS A 206 3.87 14.24 -4.01
C LYS A 206 4.88 15.02 -4.86
N GLU A 207 5.26 16.24 -4.43
CA GLU A 207 6.20 17.06 -5.17
C GLU A 207 7.62 16.46 -5.15
N PHE A 208 8.04 15.91 -4.02
CA PHE A 208 9.34 15.24 -3.91
C PHE A 208 9.42 14.00 -4.82
N ILE A 209 8.41 13.13 -4.79
CA ILE A 209 8.36 11.94 -5.64
C ILE A 209 8.28 12.30 -7.12
N THR A 210 7.50 13.33 -7.50
CA THR A 210 7.36 13.78 -8.88
C THR A 210 8.70 14.20 -9.48
N GLN A 211 9.58 14.78 -8.68
CA GLN A 211 10.95 15.15 -9.07
C GLN A 211 11.96 14.01 -8.86
N GLY A 212 11.51 12.78 -8.63
CA GLY A 212 12.37 11.62 -8.44
C GLY A 212 13.16 11.63 -7.14
N GLY A 213 12.68 12.35 -6.13
CA GLY A 213 13.18 12.31 -4.77
C GLY A 213 12.61 11.12 -4.00
N HIS A 214 13.35 10.69 -3.01
CA HIS A 214 12.96 9.65 -2.07
C HIS A 214 12.75 10.27 -0.69
N VAL A 215 11.60 10.02 -0.07
CA VAL A 215 11.33 10.44 1.32
C VAL A 215 11.99 9.45 2.26
N ASP A 216 13.03 9.91 2.96
CA ASP A 216 13.82 9.08 3.88
C ASP A 216 13.06 8.83 5.19
N LYS A 217 12.55 9.88 5.81
CA LYS A 217 11.75 9.78 7.04
C LYS A 217 10.97 11.04 7.37
N PHE A 218 9.95 10.84 8.20
CA PHE A 218 9.22 11.90 8.87
C PHE A 218 9.74 12.08 10.31
N MET A 219 9.87 13.32 10.76
CA MET A 219 10.40 13.66 12.09
C MET A 219 9.50 14.72 12.73
N GLY A 220 8.40 14.28 13.36
CA GLY A 220 7.37 15.20 13.85
C GLY A 220 6.66 15.88 12.68
N ASP A 221 6.78 17.19 12.58
CA ASP A 221 6.25 18.03 11.50
C ASP A 221 7.29 18.33 10.39
N ALA A 222 8.42 17.62 10.41
CA ALA A 222 9.46 17.73 9.40
C ALA A 222 9.56 16.49 8.50
N VAL A 223 10.06 16.70 7.28
CA VAL A 223 10.32 15.65 6.27
C VAL A 223 11.78 15.74 5.84
N MET A 224 12.44 14.60 5.78
CA MET A 224 13.74 14.45 5.14
C MET A 224 13.57 13.72 3.82
N ALA A 225 14.11 14.27 2.74
CA ALA A 225 14.14 13.63 1.42
C ALA A 225 15.55 13.62 0.84
N VAL A 226 15.82 12.62 0.00
CA VAL A 226 17.11 12.38 -0.65
C VAL A 226 16.92 12.26 -2.14
N PHE A 227 17.72 13.00 -2.91
CA PHE A 227 17.75 12.98 -4.36
C PHE A 227 19.09 12.43 -4.84
N ARG A 228 19.07 11.51 -5.78
CA ARG A 228 20.26 10.81 -6.31
C ARG A 228 20.22 10.75 -7.84
N GLY A 229 21.35 10.39 -8.45
CA GLY A 229 21.48 10.24 -9.89
C GLY A 229 21.66 11.58 -10.63
N GLU A 230 21.39 11.61 -11.91
CA GLU A 230 21.61 12.81 -12.74
C GLU A 230 20.72 13.96 -12.30
N HIS A 231 21.28 15.16 -12.31
CA HIS A 231 20.60 16.42 -11.96
C HIS A 231 19.91 16.41 -10.59
N HIS A 232 20.39 15.56 -9.64
CA HIS A 232 19.77 15.43 -8.33
C HIS A 232 19.66 16.74 -7.56
N LEU A 233 20.60 17.69 -7.74
CA LEU A 233 20.56 18.97 -7.06
C LEU A 233 19.47 19.89 -7.63
N ASP A 234 19.37 19.99 -8.96
CA ASP A 234 18.36 20.84 -9.63
C ASP A 234 16.96 20.31 -9.30
N ARG A 235 16.74 18.97 -9.42
CA ARG A 235 15.48 18.31 -9.08
C ARG A 235 15.08 18.51 -7.60
N ALA A 236 16.05 18.53 -6.70
CA ALA A 236 15.78 18.76 -5.28
C ALA A 236 15.32 20.20 -5.01
N ILE A 237 15.90 21.18 -5.72
CA ILE A 237 15.49 22.59 -5.63
C ILE A 237 14.11 22.79 -6.25
N ASP A 238 13.85 22.24 -7.43
CA ASP A 238 12.52 22.29 -8.07
C ASP A 238 11.44 21.67 -7.18
N ALA A 239 11.75 20.54 -6.55
CA ALA A 239 10.85 19.89 -5.60
C ALA A 239 10.57 20.74 -4.37
N ALA A 240 11.60 21.43 -3.83
CA ALA A 240 11.44 22.33 -2.70
C ALA A 240 10.58 23.56 -3.04
N LEU A 241 10.78 24.15 -4.22
CA LEU A 241 9.98 25.27 -4.73
C LEU A 241 8.51 24.85 -4.93
N SER A 242 8.30 23.70 -5.56
CA SER A 242 6.96 23.14 -5.79
C SER A 242 6.24 22.81 -4.48
N ALA A 243 6.92 22.15 -3.53
CA ALA A 243 6.37 21.83 -2.21
C ALA A 243 5.98 23.09 -1.41
N ARG A 244 6.82 24.13 -1.42
CA ARG A 244 6.51 25.43 -0.82
C ARG A 244 5.23 26.02 -1.42
N THR A 245 5.13 26.02 -2.73
CA THR A 245 3.97 26.57 -3.45
C THR A 245 2.69 25.76 -3.18
N ALA A 246 2.78 24.43 -3.21
CA ALA A 246 1.65 23.54 -2.94
C ALA A 246 1.09 23.74 -1.52
N LEU A 247 1.95 23.90 -0.52
CA LEU A 247 1.51 24.17 0.86
C LEU A 247 0.90 25.57 1.01
N GLN A 248 1.47 26.61 0.40
CA GLN A 248 0.91 27.95 0.44
C GLN A 248 -0.49 28.04 -0.20
N GLN A 249 -0.75 27.19 -1.21
CA GLN A 249 -2.04 27.07 -1.90
C GLN A 249 -3.00 26.08 -1.23
N SER A 250 -2.56 25.41 -0.17
CA SER A 250 -3.37 24.42 0.51
C SER A 250 -4.66 25.02 1.07
N GLN A 251 -5.77 24.32 0.79
CA GLN A 251 -7.10 24.62 1.34
C GLN A 251 -7.53 23.53 2.33
N ALA A 252 -6.58 22.91 3.05
CA ALA A 252 -6.89 21.90 4.04
C ALA A 252 -7.91 22.45 5.06
N PRO A 253 -8.99 21.72 5.34
CA PRO A 253 -10.01 22.19 6.26
C PRO A 253 -9.45 22.26 7.69
N LEU A 254 -9.58 23.42 8.31
CA LEU A 254 -9.25 23.62 9.72
C LEU A 254 -10.51 23.56 10.57
N PRO A 255 -10.42 23.09 11.82
CA PRO A 255 -11.51 23.21 12.78
C PRO A 255 -11.96 24.67 12.97
N ALA A 256 -13.25 24.85 13.27
CA ALA A 256 -13.82 26.19 13.46
C ALA A 256 -13.08 26.97 14.56
N GLY A 257 -12.69 28.22 14.26
CA GLY A 257 -11.98 29.11 15.18
C GLY A 257 -10.46 29.11 15.05
N PHE A 258 -9.90 28.34 14.12
CA PHE A 258 -8.47 28.37 13.80
C PHE A 258 -8.22 29.07 12.45
N ASP A 259 -7.29 30.01 12.48
CA ASP A 259 -6.74 30.66 11.26
C ASP A 259 -5.25 30.31 11.19
N TYR A 260 -4.92 29.30 10.40
CA TYR A 260 -3.55 28.86 10.18
C TYR A 260 -3.31 28.64 8.70
N ARG A 261 -2.25 29.24 8.20
CA ARG A 261 -1.76 28.99 6.84
C ARG A 261 -0.43 28.28 6.92
N PRO A 262 -0.31 27.08 6.33
CA PRO A 262 0.93 26.33 6.39
C PRO A 262 2.04 27.11 5.65
N ARG A 263 3.16 27.26 6.32
CA ARG A 263 4.39 27.84 5.79
C ARG A 263 5.52 26.88 6.08
N VAL A 264 6.55 26.89 5.28
CA VAL A 264 7.67 25.96 5.41
C VAL A 264 9.00 26.66 5.57
N SER A 265 9.93 26.02 6.28
CA SER A 265 11.35 26.33 6.23
C SER A 265 12.09 25.16 5.63
N ILE A 266 12.91 25.41 4.62
CA ILE A 266 13.57 24.35 3.84
C ILE A 266 15.08 24.58 3.81
N GLY A 267 15.84 23.50 4.04
CA GLY A 267 17.29 23.50 3.89
C GLY A 267 17.71 22.45 2.85
N VAL A 268 18.53 22.86 1.90
CA VAL A 268 19.04 21.99 0.83
C VAL A 268 20.55 22.00 0.83
N ASN A 269 21.16 20.82 0.81
CA ASN A 269 22.60 20.68 0.68
C ASN A 269 22.95 19.44 -0.14
N THR A 270 24.14 19.44 -0.78
CA THR A 270 24.57 18.38 -1.68
C THR A 270 26.02 17.98 -1.42
N GLY A 271 26.35 16.72 -1.69
CA GLY A 271 27.68 16.16 -1.63
C GLY A 271 27.69 14.66 -1.31
N GLU A 272 28.83 14.14 -0.92
CA GLU A 272 28.99 12.74 -0.58
C GLU A 272 28.26 12.38 0.72
N VAL A 273 27.51 11.29 0.68
CA VAL A 273 26.82 10.67 1.82
C VAL A 273 27.09 9.17 1.83
N VAL A 274 27.06 8.58 3.01
CA VAL A 274 27.06 7.12 3.15
C VAL A 274 25.60 6.66 3.20
N SER A 275 25.21 5.80 2.26
CA SER A 275 23.90 5.22 2.14
C SER A 275 23.91 3.74 2.52
N GLY A 276 22.94 3.28 3.29
CA GLY A 276 22.84 1.89 3.68
C GLY A 276 21.84 1.64 4.81
N ASN A 277 21.76 0.39 5.21
CA ASN A 277 20.97 -0.04 6.35
C ASN A 277 21.70 0.31 7.65
N ILE A 278 21.15 1.20 8.45
CA ILE A 278 21.73 1.70 9.68
C ILE A 278 20.83 1.33 10.85
N GLY A 279 21.42 0.72 11.88
CA GLY A 279 20.66 0.31 13.07
C GLY A 279 21.20 -0.97 13.69
N SER A 280 20.32 -1.74 14.31
CA SER A 280 20.66 -2.98 15.01
C SER A 280 20.11 -4.19 14.26
N ALA A 281 20.97 -4.92 13.57
CA ALA A 281 20.60 -6.17 12.91
C ALA A 281 20.18 -7.25 13.93
N SER A 282 20.81 -7.31 15.09
CA SER A 282 20.50 -8.27 16.17
C SER A 282 19.09 -8.06 16.74
N LEU A 283 18.62 -6.81 16.80
CA LEU A 283 17.28 -6.44 17.27
C LEU A 283 16.27 -6.30 16.11
N LYS A 284 16.66 -6.67 14.89
CA LYS A 284 15.83 -6.60 13.67
C LYS A 284 15.23 -5.20 13.44
N ARG A 285 16.01 -4.16 13.74
CA ARG A 285 15.60 -2.77 13.54
C ARG A 285 16.68 -2.02 12.75
N LEU A 286 16.45 -1.93 11.46
CA LEU A 286 17.31 -1.26 10.48
C LEU A 286 16.49 -0.23 9.73
N ASP A 287 17.07 0.96 9.56
CA ASP A 287 16.53 2.01 8.71
C ASP A 287 17.47 2.17 7.51
N TYR A 288 16.93 2.09 6.29
CA TYR A 288 17.69 2.43 5.10
C TYR A 288 17.70 3.95 4.96
N THR A 289 18.88 4.55 5.15
CA THR A 289 19.00 6.00 5.23
C THR A 289 20.38 6.47 4.74
N VAL A 290 20.56 7.78 4.70
CA VAL A 290 21.86 8.40 4.43
C VAL A 290 22.41 9.09 5.67
N ILE A 291 23.72 9.01 5.85
CA ILE A 291 24.44 9.72 6.91
C ILE A 291 25.64 10.50 6.33
N GLY A 292 26.01 11.57 6.97
CA GLY A 292 27.17 12.39 6.59
C GLY A 292 27.03 13.87 6.99
N ASP A 293 28.09 14.63 6.74
CA ASP A 293 28.10 16.09 7.02
C ASP A 293 27.06 16.82 6.18
N VAL A 294 26.77 16.32 4.97
CA VAL A 294 25.75 16.85 4.05
C VAL A 294 24.38 16.83 4.71
N VAL A 295 24.00 15.71 5.36
CA VAL A 295 22.71 15.55 6.05
C VAL A 295 22.60 16.54 7.20
N ASN A 296 23.63 16.60 8.05
CA ASN A 296 23.66 17.53 9.18
C ASN A 296 23.63 19.00 8.73
N MET A 297 24.31 19.32 7.63
CA MET A 297 24.32 20.66 7.08
C MET A 297 22.95 21.06 6.56
N SER A 298 22.29 20.18 5.82
CA SER A 298 20.93 20.40 5.30
C SER A 298 19.93 20.72 6.42
N GLN A 299 19.97 19.92 7.51
CA GLN A 299 19.14 20.16 8.70
C GLN A 299 19.43 21.52 9.37
N ARG A 300 20.71 21.90 9.47
CA ARG A 300 21.08 23.21 10.04
C ARG A 300 20.66 24.38 9.15
N LEU A 301 20.73 24.24 7.84
CA LEU A 301 20.24 25.22 6.89
C LEU A 301 18.73 25.41 7.05
N GLN A 302 17.98 24.30 7.16
CA GLN A 302 16.54 24.34 7.44
C GLN A 302 16.25 25.08 8.75
N SER A 303 16.98 24.78 9.83
CA SER A 303 16.78 25.43 11.13
C SER A 303 17.17 26.94 11.14
N ALA A 304 17.98 27.37 10.20
CA ALA A 304 18.34 28.78 10.00
C ALA A 304 17.37 29.52 9.07
N ALA A 305 16.56 28.79 8.30
CA ALA A 305 15.59 29.33 7.37
C ALA A 305 14.40 29.97 8.12
N LYS A 306 13.94 31.10 7.63
CA LYS A 306 12.67 31.71 8.05
C LYS A 306 11.51 31.01 7.33
N ALA A 307 10.31 31.29 7.79
CA ALA A 307 9.10 30.78 7.12
C ALA A 307 9.05 31.19 5.65
N ASP A 308 8.81 30.20 4.78
CA ASP A 308 8.80 30.24 3.31
C ASP A 308 10.18 30.42 2.64
N GLN A 309 11.27 30.34 3.40
CA GLN A 309 12.61 30.36 2.83
C GLN A 309 13.12 28.96 2.47
N ILE A 310 13.78 28.86 1.32
CA ILE A 310 14.57 27.71 0.88
C ILE A 310 16.05 28.14 0.97
N VAL A 311 16.77 27.61 1.94
CA VAL A 311 18.13 28.01 2.27
C VAL A 311 19.14 26.97 1.81
N ILE A 312 20.17 27.47 1.12
CA ILE A 312 21.30 26.68 0.61
C ILE A 312 22.64 27.24 1.11
N SER A 313 23.68 26.39 1.14
CA SER A 313 25.04 26.82 1.44
C SER A 313 25.70 27.55 0.26
N GLU A 314 26.80 28.30 0.52
CA GLU A 314 27.59 28.90 -0.56
C GLU A 314 28.09 27.86 -1.57
N ALA A 315 28.47 26.66 -1.12
CA ALA A 315 28.91 25.58 -2.01
C ALA A 315 27.81 25.12 -2.97
N VAL A 316 26.58 25.08 -2.51
CA VAL A 316 25.40 24.78 -3.36
C VAL A 316 25.10 25.94 -4.28
N TYR A 317 25.10 27.18 -3.76
CA TYR A 317 24.88 28.39 -4.56
C TYR A 317 25.80 28.47 -5.78
N LEU A 318 27.09 28.18 -5.61
CA LEU A 318 28.05 28.21 -6.70
C LEU A 318 27.74 27.18 -7.81
N LYS A 319 27.06 26.10 -7.49
CA LYS A 319 26.64 25.07 -8.45
C LYS A 319 25.35 25.45 -9.21
N VAL A 320 24.46 26.25 -8.60
CA VAL A 320 23.09 26.46 -9.12
C VAL A 320 22.80 27.92 -9.53
N LYS A 321 23.69 28.86 -9.31
CA LYS A 321 23.49 30.30 -9.56
C LYS A 321 23.17 30.66 -11.02
N GLU A 322 23.49 29.81 -11.97
CA GLU A 322 23.17 30.01 -13.40
C GLU A 322 21.75 29.47 -13.73
N SER A 323 21.22 28.58 -12.91
CA SER A 323 19.93 27.89 -13.14
C SER A 323 18.80 28.46 -12.26
N PHE A 324 19.13 28.96 -11.08
CA PHE A 324 18.14 29.45 -10.10
C PHE A 324 18.45 30.85 -9.63
N HIS A 325 17.39 31.63 -9.42
CA HIS A 325 17.53 32.95 -8.81
C HIS A 325 17.76 32.83 -7.30
N CYS A 326 18.97 33.20 -6.85
CA CYS A 326 19.38 33.12 -5.46
C CYS A 326 19.76 34.48 -4.88
N GLN A 327 19.39 34.71 -3.62
CA GLN A 327 19.72 35.94 -2.88
C GLN A 327 20.58 35.62 -1.67
N PHE A 328 21.60 36.44 -1.40
CA PHE A 328 22.42 36.34 -0.20
C PHE A 328 21.59 36.71 1.03
N VAL A 329 21.54 35.81 2.02
CA VAL A 329 20.79 36.01 3.27
C VAL A 329 21.68 36.53 4.39
N GLY A 330 22.91 36.03 4.46
CA GLY A 330 23.85 36.40 5.51
C GLY A 330 24.87 35.30 5.83
N GLU A 331 25.57 35.50 6.93
CA GLU A 331 26.48 34.50 7.52
C GLU A 331 25.89 34.00 8.83
N VAL A 332 25.81 32.69 8.98
CA VAL A 332 25.29 32.03 10.20
C VAL A 332 26.32 31.14 10.82
N THR A 333 26.44 31.23 12.15
CA THR A 333 27.24 30.26 12.91
C THR A 333 26.37 29.03 13.16
N LEU A 334 26.67 27.95 12.44
CA LEU A 334 25.95 26.71 12.59
C LEU A 334 26.52 25.88 13.72
N LYS A 335 25.69 25.16 14.48
CA LYS A 335 26.12 24.33 15.60
C LYS A 335 27.23 23.36 15.16
N ASN A 336 28.34 23.31 15.91
CA ASN A 336 29.54 22.49 15.64
C ASN A 336 30.28 22.81 14.30
N LYS A 337 30.17 24.04 13.78
CA LYS A 337 31.07 24.57 12.74
C LYS A 337 31.89 25.69 13.34
N ALA A 338 33.21 25.65 13.11
CA ALA A 338 34.13 26.62 13.68
C ALA A 338 34.07 28.01 13.01
N LEU A 339 33.67 28.04 11.76
CA LEU A 339 33.55 29.27 10.95
C LEU A 339 32.10 29.51 10.55
N PRO A 340 31.68 30.79 10.46
CA PRO A 340 30.38 31.13 9.88
C PRO A 340 30.24 30.62 8.45
N VAL A 341 29.04 30.20 8.09
CA VAL A 341 28.70 29.72 6.75
C VAL A 341 27.83 30.77 6.09
N LYS A 342 28.21 31.15 4.87
CA LYS A 342 27.36 32.01 4.04
C LYS A 342 26.19 31.22 3.52
N ILE A 343 25.02 31.77 3.67
CA ILE A 343 23.77 31.16 3.25
C ILE A 343 23.04 32.03 2.22
N TYR A 344 22.36 31.35 1.31
CA TYR A 344 21.61 31.96 0.21
C TYR A 344 20.20 31.41 0.21
N GLU A 345 19.24 32.21 -0.16
CA GLU A 345 17.84 31.81 -0.37
C GLU A 345 17.62 31.57 -1.86
N VAL A 346 17.00 30.46 -2.20
CA VAL A 346 16.48 30.20 -3.54
C VAL A 346 15.08 30.79 -3.62
N VAL A 347 14.88 31.75 -4.53
CA VAL A 347 13.62 32.47 -4.69
C VAL A 347 12.76 31.85 -5.77
N GLU A 348 13.34 31.54 -6.93
CA GLU A 348 12.77 30.92 -8.12
C GLU A 348 13.79 30.05 -8.83
#